data_7b5f44ccce4d9d2a3f882b93e0346e47
#
_entry.id   7b5f44ccce4d9d2a3f882b93e0346e47
#
_cell.length_a   1.000
_cell.length_b   1.000
_cell.length_c   1.000
_cell.angle_alpha   90.00
_cell.angle_beta   90.00
_cell.angle_gamma   90.00
#
_symmetry.space_group_name_H-M   'P 1'
#
loop_
_entity.id
_entity.type
_entity.pdbx_description
1 polymer ?
#
loop_
_entity_poly.entity_id
_entity_poly.type
_entity_poly.pdbx_seq_one_letter_code
_entity_poly.pdbx_strand_id
1 'polypeptide(L)'
;MTNTAQVLAIAVLLSSLAAGLVGLAYWWLVRPERLPWVLIRGAQIVAGVQAIGALVLAIAGLHPDDDLYWLYAGLPVAIGFFAEQIKLVSAQSVLDARGLADGAAVAELPADRQRSVVTAILRRELGVMVIAAFVVVILAFRALGTL
;
A
#
# COMPACT_ATOMS: atom_id res chain seq x y z
N MET A 1 19.46 -19.47 -5.98
CA MET A 1 18.67 -18.54 -5.13
C MET A 1 18.31 -17.27 -5.86
N THR A 2 19.24 -16.65 -6.53
CA THR A 2 19.13 -15.34 -7.17
C THR A 2 17.92 -15.19 -8.10
N ASN A 3 17.64 -16.13 -8.99
CA ASN A 3 16.58 -15.96 -10.00
C ASN A 3 15.17 -15.86 -9.39
N THR A 4 14.80 -16.72 -8.43
CA THR A 4 13.46 -16.68 -7.82
C THR A 4 13.28 -15.44 -6.98
N ALA A 5 14.26 -15.09 -6.15
CA ALA A 5 14.24 -13.90 -5.31
C ALA A 5 14.19 -12.61 -6.16
N GLN A 6 14.96 -12.55 -7.25
CA GLN A 6 14.92 -11.43 -8.20
C GLN A 6 13.56 -11.28 -8.88
N VAL A 7 12.96 -12.37 -9.35
CA VAL A 7 11.64 -12.33 -9.99
C VAL A 7 10.59 -11.81 -9.01
N LEU A 8 10.60 -12.26 -7.75
CA LEU A 8 9.67 -11.79 -6.72
C LEU A 8 9.90 -10.29 -6.41
N ALA A 9 11.14 -9.86 -6.25
CA ALA A 9 11.46 -8.46 -5.99
C ALA A 9 11.06 -7.54 -7.16
N ILE A 10 11.28 -7.97 -8.42
CA ILE A 10 10.84 -7.25 -9.61
C ILE A 10 9.30 -7.20 -9.66
N ALA A 11 8.61 -8.29 -9.34
CA ALA A 11 7.15 -8.32 -9.30
C ALA A 11 6.58 -7.33 -8.28
N VAL A 12 7.16 -7.26 -7.08
CA VAL A 12 6.77 -6.26 -6.05
C VAL A 12 7.05 -4.85 -6.54
N LEU A 13 8.22 -4.60 -7.13
CA LEU A 13 8.60 -3.30 -7.66
C LEU A 13 7.61 -2.81 -8.72
N LEU A 14 7.34 -3.64 -9.73
CA LEU A 14 6.46 -3.26 -10.84
C LEU A 14 5.01 -3.11 -10.41
N SER A 15 4.48 -4.02 -9.58
CA SER A 15 3.10 -3.95 -9.09
C SER A 15 2.89 -2.74 -8.18
N SER A 16 3.84 -2.44 -7.29
CA SER A 16 3.77 -1.27 -6.41
C SER A 16 3.96 0.04 -7.17
N LEU A 17 4.82 0.06 -8.19
CA LEU A 17 4.98 1.22 -9.05
C LEU A 17 3.69 1.51 -9.84
N ALA A 18 3.08 0.48 -10.43
CA ALA A 18 1.80 0.62 -11.13
C ALA A 18 0.69 1.11 -10.18
N ALA A 19 0.59 0.53 -8.99
CA ALA A 19 -0.38 0.94 -7.97
C ALA A 19 -0.14 2.40 -7.52
N GLY A 20 1.12 2.78 -7.30
CA GLY A 20 1.50 4.14 -6.91
C GLY A 20 1.18 5.17 -7.99
N LEU A 21 1.56 4.93 -9.24
CA LEU A 21 1.33 5.86 -10.36
C LEU A 21 -0.17 6.02 -10.67
N VAL A 22 -0.90 4.92 -10.78
CA VAL A 22 -2.35 4.96 -11.00
C VAL A 22 -3.05 5.60 -9.81
N GLY A 23 -2.70 5.21 -8.57
CA GLY A 23 -3.24 5.83 -7.37
C GLY A 23 -3.00 7.32 -7.32
N LEU A 24 -1.80 7.79 -7.65
CA LEU A 24 -1.45 9.21 -7.71
C LEU A 24 -2.29 9.97 -8.75
N ALA A 25 -2.47 9.39 -9.95
CA ALA A 25 -3.31 9.99 -11.00
C ALA A 25 -4.77 10.16 -10.53
N TYR A 26 -5.34 9.13 -9.93
CA TYR A 26 -6.71 9.18 -9.40
C TYR A 26 -6.85 10.10 -8.18
N TRP A 27 -5.84 10.16 -7.32
CA TRP A 27 -5.77 11.10 -6.21
C TRP A 27 -5.77 12.55 -6.71
N TRP A 28 -5.02 12.84 -7.77
CA TRP A 28 -4.94 14.17 -8.39
C TRP A 28 -6.25 14.54 -9.08
N LEU A 29 -6.82 13.60 -9.84
CA LEU A 29 -8.08 13.81 -10.58
C LEU A 29 -9.33 13.76 -9.69
N VAL A 30 -9.18 13.42 -8.40
CA VAL A 30 -10.29 13.28 -7.43
C VAL A 30 -11.40 12.37 -7.95
N ARG A 31 -11.04 11.24 -8.54
CA ARG A 31 -12.00 10.25 -9.09
C ARG A 31 -12.20 9.09 -8.11
N PRO A 32 -13.44 8.86 -7.62
CA PRO A 32 -13.75 7.76 -6.70
C PRO A 32 -13.97 6.45 -7.47
N GLU A 33 -12.94 5.95 -8.15
CA GLU A 33 -13.02 4.69 -8.90
C GLU A 33 -12.35 3.54 -8.14
N ARG A 34 -12.71 2.29 -8.52
CA ARG A 34 -12.21 1.08 -7.86
C ARG A 34 -10.81 0.67 -8.31
N LEU A 35 -10.37 1.10 -9.49
CA LEU A 35 -9.11 0.66 -10.10
C LEU A 35 -7.88 0.87 -9.20
N PRO A 36 -7.65 2.04 -8.58
CA PRO A 36 -6.50 2.21 -7.70
C PRO A 36 -6.48 1.22 -6.53
N TRP A 37 -7.65 0.94 -5.95
CA TRP A 37 -7.80 0.01 -4.83
C TRP A 37 -7.49 -1.43 -5.22
N VAL A 38 -7.92 -1.86 -6.41
CA VAL A 38 -7.61 -3.19 -6.94
C VAL A 38 -6.12 -3.35 -7.15
N LEU A 39 -5.44 -2.35 -7.73
CA LEU A 39 -3.99 -2.37 -7.95
C LEU A 39 -3.21 -2.36 -6.64
N ILE A 40 -3.62 -1.54 -5.67
CA ILE A 40 -3.01 -1.50 -4.34
C ILE A 40 -3.13 -2.85 -3.65
N ARG A 41 -4.32 -3.47 -3.67
CA ARG A 41 -4.52 -4.83 -3.10
C ARG A 41 -3.69 -5.87 -3.82
N GLY A 42 -3.62 -5.82 -5.14
CA GLY A 42 -2.75 -6.69 -5.93
C GLY A 42 -1.28 -6.56 -5.52
N ALA A 43 -0.78 -5.34 -5.40
CA ALA A 43 0.60 -5.08 -4.97
C ALA A 43 0.87 -5.61 -3.54
N GLN A 44 -0.08 -5.42 -2.61
CA GLN A 44 0.04 -5.97 -1.24
C GLN A 44 0.09 -7.50 -1.23
N ILE A 45 -0.71 -8.17 -2.07
CA ILE A 45 -0.68 -9.63 -2.21
C ILE A 45 0.68 -10.07 -2.76
N VAL A 46 1.20 -9.40 -3.79
CA VAL A 46 2.51 -9.72 -4.38
C VAL A 46 3.63 -9.53 -3.34
N ALA A 47 3.57 -8.48 -2.51
CA ALA A 47 4.51 -8.28 -1.41
C ALA A 47 4.42 -9.40 -0.35
N GLY A 48 3.20 -9.86 -0.03
CA GLY A 48 2.99 -11.02 0.84
C GLY A 48 3.60 -12.29 0.27
N VAL A 49 3.43 -12.55 -1.02
CA VAL A 49 4.04 -13.69 -1.72
C VAL A 49 5.56 -13.61 -1.67
N GLN A 50 6.15 -12.43 -1.87
CA GLN A 50 7.60 -12.22 -1.72
C GLN A 50 8.09 -12.55 -0.30
N ALA A 51 7.40 -12.05 0.73
CA ALA A 51 7.78 -12.30 2.12
C ALA A 51 7.73 -13.81 2.47
N ILE A 52 6.67 -14.51 2.02
CA ILE A 52 6.54 -15.96 2.17
C ILE A 52 7.65 -16.67 1.38
N GLY A 53 7.92 -16.26 0.14
CA GLY A 53 9.00 -16.81 -0.67
C GLY A 53 10.36 -16.64 -0.01
N ALA A 54 10.66 -15.49 0.54
CA ALA A 54 11.87 -15.22 1.31
C ALA A 54 11.98 -16.16 2.52
N LEU A 55 10.88 -16.33 3.28
CA LEU A 55 10.85 -17.25 4.42
C LEU A 55 11.12 -18.69 4.00
N VAL A 56 10.53 -19.16 2.90
CA VAL A 56 10.76 -20.51 2.36
C VAL A 56 12.22 -20.70 1.95
N LEU A 57 12.83 -19.69 1.30
CA LEU A 57 14.25 -19.73 0.94
C LEU A 57 15.16 -19.79 2.19
N ALA A 58 14.83 -19.03 3.23
CA ALA A 58 15.56 -19.06 4.49
C ALA A 58 15.49 -20.43 5.17
N ILE A 59 14.30 -21.05 5.23
CA ILE A 59 14.11 -22.40 5.79
C ILE A 59 14.86 -23.45 4.98
N ALA A 60 14.96 -23.28 3.66
CA ALA A 60 15.71 -24.16 2.78
C ALA A 60 17.25 -24.00 2.90
N GLY A 61 17.74 -23.12 3.78
CA GLY A 61 19.16 -22.86 4.00
C GLY A 61 19.83 -22.11 2.86
N LEU A 62 19.04 -21.43 2.02
CA LEU A 62 19.55 -20.60 0.94
C LEU A 62 19.82 -19.21 1.48
N HIS A 63 21.05 -18.73 1.36
CA HIS A 63 21.46 -17.41 1.85
C HIS A 63 21.61 -16.43 0.68
N PRO A 64 21.18 -15.16 0.84
CA PRO A 64 21.50 -14.09 -0.09
C PRO A 64 22.97 -13.67 0.07
N ASP A 65 23.46 -12.83 -0.84
CA ASP A 65 24.80 -12.26 -0.73
C ASP A 65 24.90 -11.24 0.42
N ASP A 66 23.78 -10.58 0.76
CA ASP A 66 23.66 -9.67 1.89
C ASP A 66 22.42 -10.02 2.75
N ASP A 67 22.61 -10.19 4.04
CA ASP A 67 21.53 -10.48 5.02
C ASP A 67 20.44 -9.40 5.07
N LEU A 68 20.71 -8.19 4.61
CA LEU A 68 19.73 -7.12 4.48
C LEU A 68 18.58 -7.46 3.53
N TYR A 69 18.77 -8.45 2.64
CA TYR A 69 17.70 -8.95 1.79
C TYR A 69 16.46 -9.36 2.58
N TRP A 70 16.65 -10.08 3.69
CA TRP A 70 15.54 -10.57 4.52
C TRP A 70 14.69 -9.42 5.06
N LEU A 71 15.37 -8.34 5.47
CA LEU A 71 14.71 -7.14 5.95
C LEU A 71 13.91 -6.48 4.82
N TYR A 72 14.52 -6.25 3.66
CA TYR A 72 13.87 -5.59 2.53
C TYR A 72 12.77 -6.44 1.89
N ALA A 73 12.82 -7.77 1.99
CA ALA A 73 11.76 -8.66 1.52
C ALA A 73 10.54 -8.66 2.46
N GLY A 74 10.74 -8.46 3.77
CA GLY A 74 9.68 -8.44 4.77
C GLY A 74 9.03 -7.06 4.99
N LEU A 75 9.82 -5.98 4.90
CA LEU A 75 9.34 -4.61 5.15
C LEU A 75 8.12 -4.18 4.33
N PRO A 76 7.94 -4.55 3.03
CA PRO A 76 6.76 -4.21 2.26
C PRO A 76 5.44 -4.64 2.92
N VAL A 77 5.43 -5.80 3.59
CA VAL A 77 4.25 -6.28 4.33
C VAL A 77 3.97 -5.39 5.55
N ALA A 78 5.01 -5.03 6.29
CA ALA A 78 4.88 -4.13 7.45
C ALA A 78 4.38 -2.75 7.02
N ILE A 79 4.93 -2.18 5.93
CA ILE A 79 4.48 -0.90 5.36
C ILE A 79 3.00 -0.98 4.96
N GLY A 80 2.58 -2.06 4.29
CA GLY A 80 1.18 -2.29 3.93
C GLY A 80 0.27 -2.34 5.16
N PHE A 81 0.69 -3.05 6.20
CA PHE A 81 -0.07 -3.12 7.46
C PHE A 81 -0.21 -1.73 8.12
N PHE A 82 0.89 -0.99 8.28
CA PHE A 82 0.83 0.35 8.87
C PHE A 82 0.01 1.32 8.03
N ALA A 83 0.09 1.24 6.70
CA ALA A 83 -0.72 2.06 5.81
C ALA A 83 -2.22 1.83 6.02
N GLU A 84 -2.66 0.57 6.22
CA GLU A 84 -4.05 0.26 6.55
C GLU A 84 -4.48 0.86 7.89
N GLN A 85 -3.61 0.84 8.91
CA GLN A 85 -3.92 1.46 10.21
C GLN A 85 -4.02 2.99 10.09
N ILE A 86 -3.08 3.62 9.40
CA ILE A 86 -3.08 5.07 9.17
C ILE A 86 -4.32 5.49 8.36
N LYS A 87 -4.73 4.68 7.40
CA LYS A 87 -5.96 4.91 6.62
C LYS A 87 -7.19 5.03 7.52
N LEU A 88 -7.36 4.11 8.48
CA LEU A 88 -8.48 4.14 9.43
C LEU A 88 -8.46 5.41 10.30
N VAL A 89 -7.29 5.77 10.84
CA VAL A 89 -7.12 7.01 11.63
C VAL A 89 -7.36 8.25 10.76
N SER A 90 -6.95 8.21 9.49
CA SER A 90 -7.16 9.32 8.56
C SER A 90 -8.63 9.57 8.25
N ALA A 91 -9.45 8.53 8.12
CA ALA A 91 -10.89 8.64 7.96
C ALA A 91 -11.53 9.30 9.19
N GLN A 92 -11.20 8.83 10.38
CA GLN A 92 -11.71 9.41 11.62
C GLN A 92 -11.33 10.90 11.76
N SER A 93 -10.10 11.27 11.41
CA SER A 93 -9.66 12.67 11.50
C SER A 93 -10.44 13.62 10.57
N VAL A 94 -10.98 13.14 9.46
CA VAL A 94 -11.86 13.93 8.59
C VAL A 94 -13.22 14.13 9.24
N LEU A 95 -13.77 13.11 9.89
CA LEU A 95 -15.03 13.21 10.63
C LEU A 95 -14.90 14.19 11.79
N ASP A 96 -13.85 14.06 12.60
CA ASP A 96 -13.57 14.93 13.75
C ASP A 96 -13.43 16.40 13.33
N ALA A 97 -12.71 16.67 12.24
CA ALA A 97 -12.53 18.01 11.70
C ALA A 97 -13.85 18.66 11.22
N ARG A 98 -14.87 17.85 10.97
CA ARG A 98 -16.21 18.32 10.56
C ARG A 98 -17.25 18.22 11.67
N GLY A 99 -16.85 17.87 12.89
CA GLY A 99 -17.74 17.73 14.05
C GLY A 99 -18.72 16.56 13.93
N LEU A 100 -18.35 15.50 13.18
CA LEU A 100 -19.16 14.31 12.96
C LEU A 100 -18.62 13.17 13.81
N ALA A 101 -19.49 12.50 14.58
CA ALA A 101 -19.09 11.45 15.50
C ALA A 101 -18.69 10.14 14.75
N ASP A 102 -19.44 9.78 13.71
CA ASP A 102 -19.30 8.52 12.99
C ASP A 102 -19.94 8.57 11.58
N GLY A 103 -19.92 7.41 10.90
CA GLY A 103 -20.56 7.27 9.59
C GLY A 103 -22.08 7.42 9.60
N ALA A 104 -22.75 7.15 10.73
CA ALA A 104 -24.20 7.35 10.87
C ALA A 104 -24.53 8.83 10.83
N ALA A 105 -23.74 9.68 11.50
CA ALA A 105 -23.89 11.13 11.45
C ALA A 105 -23.68 11.69 10.02
N VAL A 106 -22.82 11.05 9.20
CA VAL A 106 -22.68 11.41 7.78
C VAL A 106 -23.95 11.10 6.99
N ALA A 107 -24.60 9.97 7.28
CA ALA A 107 -25.82 9.56 6.58
C ALA A 107 -27.02 10.51 6.81
N GLU A 108 -27.01 11.26 7.90
CA GLU A 108 -28.04 12.27 8.23
C GLU A 108 -27.83 13.61 7.53
N LEU A 109 -26.67 13.82 6.89
CA LEU A 109 -26.38 15.08 6.18
C LEU A 109 -27.12 15.17 4.84
N PRO A 110 -27.35 16.38 4.31
CA PRO A 110 -27.78 16.58 2.93
C PRO A 110 -26.81 15.93 1.93
N ALA A 111 -27.32 15.45 0.78
CA ALA A 111 -26.58 14.63 -0.19
C ALA A 111 -25.28 15.28 -0.71
N ASP A 112 -25.27 16.61 -0.89
CA ASP A 112 -24.09 17.38 -1.29
C ASP A 112 -23.00 17.38 -0.22
N ARG A 113 -23.38 17.52 1.05
CA ARG A 113 -22.46 17.44 2.19
C ARG A 113 -21.94 16.01 2.40
N GLN A 114 -22.79 14.99 2.27
CA GLN A 114 -22.36 13.59 2.30
C GLN A 114 -21.27 13.34 1.27
N ARG A 115 -21.47 13.74 0.01
CA ARG A 115 -20.48 13.59 -1.06
C ARG A 115 -19.18 14.30 -0.72
N SER A 116 -19.23 15.48 -0.17
CA SER A 116 -18.04 16.24 0.24
C SER A 116 -17.24 15.51 1.32
N VAL A 117 -17.90 14.94 2.32
CA VAL A 117 -17.24 14.17 3.40
C VAL A 117 -16.62 12.91 2.85
N VAL A 118 -17.38 12.10 2.09
CA VAL A 118 -16.93 10.83 1.50
C VAL A 118 -15.74 11.07 0.56
N THR A 119 -15.80 12.10 -0.30
CA THR A 119 -14.68 12.44 -1.19
C THR A 119 -13.43 12.85 -0.41
N ALA A 120 -13.56 13.59 0.66
CA ALA A 120 -12.45 13.99 1.51
C ALA A 120 -11.79 12.79 2.20
N ILE A 121 -12.59 11.84 2.70
CA ILE A 121 -12.10 10.59 3.29
C ILE A 121 -11.36 9.76 2.24
N LEU A 122 -11.99 9.47 1.12
CA LEU A 122 -11.42 8.64 0.05
C LEU A 122 -10.10 9.23 -0.48
N ARG A 123 -10.05 10.54 -0.68
CA ARG A 123 -8.84 11.22 -1.12
C ARG A 123 -7.71 11.08 -0.11
N ARG A 124 -7.99 11.21 1.18
CA ARG A 124 -6.99 11.11 2.23
C ARG A 124 -6.50 9.67 2.40
N GLU A 125 -7.41 8.70 2.39
CA GLU A 125 -7.08 7.27 2.39
C GLU A 125 -6.21 6.88 1.19
N LEU A 126 -6.60 7.28 -0.01
CA LEU A 126 -5.85 6.99 -1.23
C LEU A 126 -4.45 7.64 -1.18
N GLY A 127 -4.32 8.86 -0.66
CA GLY A 127 -3.02 9.52 -0.48
C GLY A 127 -2.07 8.71 0.40
N VAL A 128 -2.56 8.19 1.53
CA VAL A 128 -1.76 7.31 2.42
C VAL A 128 -1.30 6.07 1.68
N MET A 129 -2.19 5.41 0.94
CA MET A 129 -1.86 4.18 0.22
C MET A 129 -0.90 4.41 -0.95
N VAL A 130 -1.00 5.56 -1.62
CA VAL A 130 -0.05 5.96 -2.68
C VAL A 130 1.35 6.17 -2.12
N ILE A 131 1.47 6.88 -1.00
CA ILE A 131 2.78 7.07 -0.33
C ILE A 131 3.36 5.71 0.07
N ALA A 132 2.57 4.84 0.68
CA ALA A 132 3.00 3.50 1.05
C ALA A 132 3.48 2.69 -0.16
N ALA A 133 2.77 2.75 -1.30
CA ALA A 133 3.17 2.07 -2.52
C ALA A 133 4.54 2.56 -3.03
N PHE A 134 4.83 3.86 -3.01
CA PHE A 134 6.15 4.39 -3.40
C PHE A 134 7.25 4.01 -2.41
N VAL A 135 6.96 3.96 -1.10
CA VAL A 135 7.92 3.44 -0.12
C VAL A 135 8.27 1.98 -0.43
N VAL A 136 7.27 1.15 -0.77
CA VAL A 136 7.49 -0.25 -1.17
C VAL A 136 8.32 -0.36 -2.45
N VAL A 137 8.14 0.55 -3.43
CA VAL A 137 9.02 0.60 -4.63
C VAL A 137 10.48 0.78 -4.25
N ILE A 138 10.78 1.71 -3.32
CA ILE A 138 12.14 1.94 -2.84
C ILE A 138 12.69 0.69 -2.14
N LEU A 139 11.90 0.05 -1.29
CA LEU A 139 12.31 -1.16 -0.58
C LEU A 139 12.57 -2.33 -1.54
N ALA A 140 11.70 -2.53 -2.55
CA ALA A 140 11.89 -3.57 -3.56
C ALA A 140 13.13 -3.31 -4.42
N PHE A 141 13.40 -2.06 -4.76
CA PHE A 141 14.64 -1.67 -5.45
C PHE A 141 15.88 -1.96 -4.60
N ARG A 142 15.82 -1.68 -3.30
CA ARG A 142 16.91 -2.02 -2.37
C ARG A 142 17.08 -3.53 -2.22
N ALA A 143 15.99 -4.30 -2.16
CA ALA A 143 16.04 -5.76 -2.12
C ALA A 143 16.77 -6.34 -3.34
N LEU A 144 16.56 -5.78 -4.54
CA LEU A 144 17.30 -6.17 -5.75
C LEU A 144 18.80 -5.90 -5.65
N GLY A 145 19.20 -4.84 -4.96
CA GLY A 145 20.61 -4.49 -4.76
C GLY A 145 21.32 -5.35 -3.70
N THR A 146 20.61 -6.23 -2.98
CA THR A 146 21.15 -7.13 -1.96
C THR A 146 21.15 -8.62 -2.40
N LEU A 147 20.78 -8.89 -3.64
CA LEU A 147 20.75 -10.22 -4.27
C LEU A 147 21.97 -10.45 -5.15
#